data_c70e059ed0cb28ee815d7c415ecfef0f
#
_entry.id   c70e059ed0cb28ee815d7c415ecfef0f
#
_cell.length_a   1.000
_cell.length_b   1.000
_cell.length_c   1.000
_cell.angle_alpha   90.00
_cell.angle_beta   90.00
_cell.angle_gamma   90.00
#
_symmetry.space_group_name_H-M   'P 1'
#
loop_
_entity.id
_entity.type
_entity.pdbx_description
1 polymer ?
#
loop_
_entity_poly.entity_id
_entity_poly.type
_entity_poly.pdbx_seq_one_letter_code
_entity_poly.pdbx_strand_id
1 'polypeptide(L)'
;QLEAVKIKLDNQSVSGSIQYRAHVQDIGWQDYVNADKIMGTVGKSKAIEAVSIKLTGTIAESYDVYYRVHAQDFGWLGWAKNGEDAGSQGYAKHVEAIQIQLVKKDGTAPGNTDNHFYKR
;
A
#
# COMPACT_ATOMS: atom_id res chain seq x y z
N GLN A 1 -11.47 -9.43 -5.52
CA GLN A 1 -10.05 -9.01 -5.62
C GLN A 1 -9.94 -7.57 -6.08
N LEU A 2 -8.89 -6.88 -5.66
CA LEU A 2 -8.59 -5.53 -6.13
C LEU A 2 -7.78 -5.60 -7.42
N GLU A 3 -8.15 -4.75 -8.38
CA GLU A 3 -7.45 -4.65 -9.66
C GLU A 3 -6.91 -3.25 -9.90
N ALA A 4 -7.55 -2.22 -9.33
CA ALA A 4 -7.13 -0.84 -9.47
C ALA A 4 -7.54 -0.06 -8.23
N VAL A 5 -6.66 0.83 -7.75
CA VAL A 5 -6.91 1.63 -6.54
C VAL A 5 -6.36 3.03 -6.76
N LYS A 6 -7.12 4.04 -6.30
CA LYS A 6 -6.66 5.43 -6.20
C LYS A 6 -6.64 5.84 -4.74
N ILE A 7 -5.64 6.62 -4.37
CA ILE A 7 -5.50 7.14 -3.01
C ILE A 7 -5.25 8.64 -3.08
N LYS A 8 -5.83 9.39 -2.14
CA LYS A 8 -5.52 10.80 -1.96
C LYS A 8 -5.56 11.15 -0.49
N LEU A 9 -4.88 12.24 -0.13
CA LEU A 9 -4.98 12.82 1.21
C LEU A 9 -6.10 13.85 1.22
N ASP A 10 -6.82 13.90 2.33
CA ASP A 10 -7.94 14.83 2.51
C ASP A 10 -7.78 15.57 3.82
N ASN A 11 -8.33 16.79 3.90
CA ASN A 11 -8.35 17.59 5.14
C ASN A 11 -6.97 17.72 5.79
N GLN A 12 -5.91 17.75 4.99
CA GLN A 12 -4.55 17.85 5.53
C GLN A 12 -4.22 19.27 5.96
N SER A 13 -3.65 19.39 7.16
CA SER A 13 -3.17 20.66 7.69
C SER A 13 -1.69 20.89 7.37
N VAL A 14 -1.01 19.92 6.80
CA VAL A 14 0.42 19.96 6.48
C VAL A 14 0.56 19.68 4.99
N SER A 15 1.42 20.43 4.31
CA SER A 15 1.65 20.27 2.87
C SER A 15 2.35 18.96 2.55
N GLY A 16 2.18 18.51 1.32
CA GLY A 16 2.77 17.28 0.82
C GLY A 16 1.72 16.39 0.18
N SER A 17 2.10 15.17 -0.15
CA SER A 17 1.22 14.26 -0.85
C SER A 17 1.58 12.79 -0.54
N ILE A 18 0.93 11.89 -1.27
CA ILE A 18 1.09 10.45 -1.13
C ILE A 18 1.41 9.86 -2.51
N GLN A 19 2.33 8.91 -2.52
CA GLN A 19 2.65 8.13 -3.71
C GLN A 19 2.51 6.65 -3.39
N TYR A 20 2.18 5.86 -4.39
CA TYR A 20 1.93 4.44 -4.19
C TYR A 20 2.13 3.67 -5.49
N ARG A 21 2.39 2.37 -5.34
CA ARG A 21 2.54 1.45 -6.47
C ARG A 21 1.99 0.09 -6.11
N ALA A 22 1.68 -0.70 -7.13
CA ALA A 22 1.19 -2.06 -6.97
C ALA A 22 2.10 -3.07 -7.67
N HIS A 23 2.18 -4.27 -7.10
CA HIS A 23 2.67 -5.46 -7.77
C HIS A 23 1.44 -6.14 -8.39
N VAL A 24 1.44 -6.28 -9.70
CA VAL A 24 0.27 -6.75 -10.46
C VAL A 24 0.56 -8.12 -11.04
N GLN A 25 -0.44 -8.99 -10.98
CA GLN A 25 -0.41 -10.33 -11.58
C GLN A 25 0.12 -10.28 -13.01
N ASP A 26 1.13 -11.10 -13.31
CA ASP A 26 1.77 -11.24 -14.62
C ASP A 26 2.51 -10.01 -15.13
N ILE A 27 2.50 -8.90 -14.38
CA ILE A 27 3.16 -7.65 -14.77
C ILE A 27 4.33 -7.32 -13.84
N GLY A 28 4.14 -7.53 -12.53
CA GLY A 28 5.15 -7.21 -11.53
C GLY A 28 4.94 -5.82 -10.92
N TRP A 29 5.99 -5.29 -10.28
CA TRP A 29 5.94 -3.98 -9.65
C TRP A 29 5.84 -2.88 -10.70
N GLN A 30 4.85 -2.01 -10.52
CA GLN A 30 4.70 -0.80 -11.32
C GLN A 30 5.53 0.34 -10.73
N ASP A 31 5.71 1.42 -11.49
CA ASP A 31 6.30 2.64 -10.96
C ASP A 31 5.34 3.30 -9.98
N TYR A 32 5.88 4.08 -9.03
CA TYR A 32 5.06 4.90 -8.15
C TYR A 32 4.23 5.89 -8.95
N VAL A 33 2.98 6.08 -8.53
CA VAL A 33 2.11 7.11 -9.09
C VAL A 33 1.74 8.11 -8.00
N ASN A 34 1.36 9.32 -8.40
CA ASN A 34 0.96 10.39 -7.51
C ASN A 34 -0.49 10.23 -7.06
N ALA A 35 -0.88 10.99 -6.02
CA ALA A 35 -2.26 11.02 -5.53
C ALA A 35 -3.26 11.22 -6.68
N ASP A 36 -4.42 10.60 -6.56
CA ASP A 36 -5.50 10.59 -7.54
C ASP A 36 -5.18 9.86 -8.85
N LYS A 37 -4.05 9.18 -8.94
CA LYS A 37 -3.73 8.32 -10.08
C LYS A 37 -3.98 6.87 -9.70
N ILE A 38 -4.26 6.05 -10.69
CA ILE A 38 -4.57 4.63 -10.48
C ILE A 38 -3.28 3.83 -10.40
N MET A 39 -3.11 3.05 -9.31
CA MET A 39 -2.18 1.93 -9.29
C MET A 39 -2.96 0.66 -9.65
N GLY A 40 -2.29 -0.31 -10.23
CA GLY A 40 -2.95 -1.49 -10.78
C GLY A 40 -3.34 -1.29 -12.24
N THR A 41 -4.31 -2.03 -12.71
CA THR A 41 -4.77 -1.96 -14.12
C THR A 41 -6.29 -1.95 -14.19
N VAL A 42 -6.81 -1.38 -15.27
CA VAL A 42 -8.24 -1.31 -15.53
C VAL A 42 -8.54 -2.11 -16.80
N GLY A 43 -9.54 -2.99 -16.75
CA GLY A 43 -9.99 -3.75 -17.90
C GLY A 43 -9.10 -4.88 -18.37
N LYS A 44 -8.11 -5.27 -17.56
CA LYS A 44 -7.18 -6.36 -17.91
C LYS A 44 -7.40 -7.63 -17.08
N SER A 45 -8.30 -7.59 -16.12
CA SER A 45 -8.57 -8.73 -15.23
C SER A 45 -7.30 -9.21 -14.51
N LYS A 46 -6.43 -8.27 -14.12
CA LYS A 46 -5.19 -8.58 -13.41
C LYS A 46 -5.27 -8.12 -11.96
N ALA A 47 -5.07 -9.04 -11.04
CA ALA A 47 -5.18 -8.76 -9.61
C ALA A 47 -3.95 -8.00 -9.09
N ILE A 48 -4.17 -7.12 -8.12
CA ILE A 48 -3.10 -6.56 -7.31
C ILE A 48 -2.70 -7.62 -6.30
N GLU A 49 -1.40 -7.85 -6.14
CA GLU A 49 -0.83 -8.86 -5.23
C GLU A 49 -0.09 -8.23 -4.06
N ALA A 50 0.39 -7.01 -4.21
CA ALA A 50 1.06 -6.27 -3.14
C ALA A 50 1.03 -4.78 -3.46
N VAL A 51 1.23 -3.96 -2.43
CA VAL A 51 1.26 -2.50 -2.56
C VAL A 51 2.43 -1.94 -1.76
N SER A 52 2.89 -0.74 -2.14
CA SER A 52 3.85 0.05 -1.40
C SER A 52 3.38 1.50 -1.42
N ILE A 53 3.36 2.15 -0.26
CA ILE A 53 2.80 3.49 -0.09
C ILE A 53 3.80 4.35 0.65
N LYS A 54 3.97 5.61 0.23
CA LYS A 54 4.85 6.55 0.92
C LYS A 54 4.29 7.97 0.86
N LEU A 55 4.69 8.78 1.81
CA LEU A 55 4.38 10.20 1.84
C LEU A 55 5.51 10.99 1.20
N THR A 56 5.20 12.17 0.69
CA THR A 56 6.16 13.11 0.11
C THR A 56 5.95 14.50 0.68
N GLY A 57 7.02 15.30 0.68
CA GLY A 57 6.96 16.69 1.16
C GLY A 57 6.93 16.80 2.67
N THR A 58 6.46 17.92 3.17
CA THR A 58 6.46 18.22 4.61
C THR A 58 5.69 17.21 5.44
N ILE A 59 4.59 16.66 4.91
CA ILE A 59 3.81 15.65 5.63
C ILE A 59 4.63 14.40 5.94
N ALA A 60 5.61 14.06 5.10
CA ALA A 60 6.50 12.92 5.33
C ALA A 60 7.43 13.14 6.53
N GLU A 61 7.67 14.39 6.91
CA GLU A 61 8.47 14.73 8.09
C GLU A 61 7.66 14.68 9.37
N SER A 62 6.35 14.79 9.27
CA SER A 62 5.43 14.92 10.41
C SER A 62 4.64 13.64 10.70
N TYR A 63 4.52 12.74 9.74
CA TYR A 63 3.71 11.53 9.84
C TYR A 63 4.41 10.33 9.23
N ASP A 64 4.06 9.15 9.75
CA ASP A 64 4.34 7.87 9.12
C ASP A 64 3.05 7.36 8.49
N VAL A 65 3.14 6.75 7.32
CA VAL A 65 2.00 6.06 6.73
C VAL A 65 2.14 4.56 6.97
N TYR A 66 1.14 3.99 7.63
CA TYR A 66 1.03 2.55 7.84
C TYR A 66 -0.05 1.99 6.95
N TYR A 67 0.13 0.78 6.48
CA TYR A 67 -0.88 0.10 5.66
C TYR A 67 -0.72 -1.39 5.77
N ARG A 68 -1.84 -2.09 5.68
CA ARG A 68 -1.85 -3.55 5.64
C ARG A 68 -2.86 -4.03 4.60
N VAL A 69 -2.68 -5.25 4.14
CA VAL A 69 -3.58 -5.86 3.17
C VAL A 69 -4.18 -7.14 3.72
N HIS A 70 -5.40 -7.44 3.28
CA HIS A 70 -6.00 -8.75 3.42
C HIS A 70 -5.70 -9.50 2.12
N ALA A 71 -4.95 -10.59 2.23
CA ALA A 71 -4.51 -11.35 1.06
C ALA A 71 -5.21 -12.71 1.02
N GLN A 72 -5.53 -13.15 -0.18
CA GLN A 72 -6.16 -14.44 -0.41
C GLN A 72 -5.37 -15.55 0.32
N ASP A 73 -6.08 -16.37 1.09
CA ASP A 73 -5.55 -17.50 1.87
C ASP A 73 -4.60 -17.14 3.01
N PHE A 74 -4.12 -15.89 3.08
CA PHE A 74 -3.28 -15.41 4.19
C PHE A 74 -4.08 -14.67 5.25
N GLY A 75 -5.20 -14.04 4.86
CA GLY A 75 -5.92 -13.13 5.76
C GLY A 75 -5.21 -11.77 5.89
N TRP A 76 -5.47 -11.06 6.99
CA TRP A 76 -4.80 -9.79 7.26
C TRP A 76 -3.32 -10.02 7.58
N LEU A 77 -2.46 -9.37 6.83
CA LEU A 77 -1.01 -9.37 7.10
C LEU A 77 -0.65 -8.27 8.09
N GLY A 78 0.58 -8.24 8.54
CA GLY A 78 1.07 -7.20 9.43
C GLY A 78 1.09 -5.82 8.75
N TRP A 79 1.22 -4.77 9.56
CA TRP A 79 1.29 -3.39 9.07
C TRP A 79 2.67 -3.09 8.48
N ALA A 80 2.69 -2.62 7.26
CA ALA A 80 3.88 -2.08 6.60
C ALA A 80 3.92 -0.57 6.83
N LYS A 81 5.09 0.05 6.62
CA LYS A 81 5.33 1.46 6.95
C LYS A 81 6.19 2.09 5.86
N ASN A 82 5.82 3.29 5.41
CA ASN A 82 6.70 4.20 4.65
C ASN A 82 7.52 3.54 3.52
N GLY A 83 6.86 3.04 2.51
CA GLY A 83 7.53 2.48 1.34
C GLY A 83 7.90 1.01 1.46
N GLU A 84 7.63 0.37 2.60
CA GLU A 84 7.76 -1.08 2.70
C GLU A 84 6.69 -1.76 1.86
N ASP A 85 6.91 -3.00 1.47
CA ASP A 85 5.94 -3.76 0.68
C ASP A 85 4.91 -4.43 1.59
N ALA A 86 3.65 -4.47 1.15
CA ALA A 86 2.56 -5.13 1.86
C ALA A 86 1.83 -6.06 0.90
N GLY A 87 1.76 -7.34 1.24
CA GLY A 87 1.14 -8.37 0.41
C GLY A 87 2.07 -9.53 0.14
N SER A 88 2.05 -10.04 -1.08
CA SER A 88 2.91 -11.17 -1.45
C SER A 88 3.38 -11.06 -2.89
N GLN A 89 4.47 -11.78 -3.20
CA GLN A 89 5.02 -11.86 -4.54
C GLN A 89 5.42 -13.32 -4.79
N GLY A 90 4.99 -13.87 -5.92
CA GLY A 90 5.36 -15.22 -6.31
C GLY A 90 4.44 -16.31 -5.75
N TYR A 91 3.36 -15.95 -5.07
CA TYR A 91 2.38 -16.89 -4.51
C TYR A 91 1.07 -16.95 -5.31
N ALA A 92 0.89 -16.03 -6.27
CA ALA A 92 -0.35 -15.90 -7.03
C ALA A 92 -1.57 -15.65 -6.12
N LYS A 93 -1.39 -14.85 -5.06
CA LYS A 93 -2.45 -14.51 -4.10
C LYS A 93 -2.82 -13.04 -4.26
N HIS A 94 -4.10 -12.78 -4.52
CA HIS A 94 -4.56 -11.41 -4.75
C HIS A 94 -4.90 -10.69 -3.44
N VAL A 95 -4.74 -9.38 -3.47
CA VAL A 95 -5.18 -8.50 -2.39
C VAL A 95 -6.70 -8.34 -2.47
N GLU A 96 -7.36 -8.47 -1.32
CA GLU A 96 -8.81 -8.38 -1.20
C GLU A 96 -9.27 -7.08 -0.55
N ALA A 97 -8.43 -6.49 0.31
CA ALA A 97 -8.72 -5.25 1.01
C ALA A 97 -7.44 -4.58 1.46
N ILE A 98 -7.48 -3.27 1.64
CA ILE A 98 -6.35 -2.46 2.12
C ILE A 98 -6.85 -1.57 3.24
N GLN A 99 -6.06 -1.43 4.31
CA GLN A 99 -6.28 -0.43 5.36
C GLN A 99 -5.06 0.49 5.40
N ILE A 100 -5.29 1.79 5.52
CA ILE A 100 -4.25 2.80 5.54
C ILE A 100 -4.48 3.72 6.74
N GLN A 101 -3.41 4.07 7.46
CA GLN A 101 -3.51 4.94 8.63
C GLN A 101 -2.30 5.84 8.73
N LEU A 102 -2.52 7.13 8.95
CA LEU A 102 -1.46 8.08 9.28
C LEU A 102 -1.26 8.09 10.78
N VAL A 103 -0.01 8.06 11.20
CA VAL A 103 0.39 8.11 12.61
C VAL A 103 1.44 9.21 12.73
N LYS A 104 1.44 9.98 13.81
CA LYS A 104 2.48 10.98 14.04
C LYS A 104 3.85 10.33 13.95
N LYS A 105 4.82 11.08 13.42
CA LYS A 105 6.18 10.59 13.22
C LYS A 105 6.71 9.93 14.49
N ASP A 106 7.26 8.74 14.35
CA ASP A 106 7.80 7.92 15.43
C ASP A 106 6.77 7.51 16.49
N GLY A 107 5.48 7.61 16.16
CA GLY A 107 4.42 7.13 17.03
C GLY A 107 4.27 5.60 16.98
N THR A 108 3.37 5.09 17.83
CA THR A 108 3.10 3.66 17.94
C THR A 108 2.37 3.15 16.69
N ALA A 109 2.83 2.03 16.14
CA ALA A 109 2.16 1.38 15.02
C ALA A 109 0.71 0.99 15.38
N PRO A 110 -0.21 0.96 14.39
CA PRO A 110 -1.62 0.60 14.64
C PRO A 110 -1.83 -0.83 15.12
N GLY A 111 -0.85 -1.71 14.93
CA GLY A 111 -0.94 -3.10 15.32
C GLY A 111 0.34 -3.84 15.00
N ASN A 112 0.25 -5.16 14.89
CA ASN A 112 1.39 -6.02 14.60
C ASN A 112 2.03 -5.66 13.27
N THR A 113 3.35 -5.51 13.24
CA THR A 113 4.11 -5.16 12.05
C THR A 113 4.90 -6.32 11.47
N ASP A 114 4.80 -7.51 12.07
CA ASP A 114 5.48 -8.69 11.55
C ASP A 114 4.76 -9.25 10.32
N ASN A 115 5.53 -9.88 9.43
CA ASN A 115 4.98 -10.60 8.29
C ASN A 115 4.04 -9.75 7.43
N HIS A 116 4.48 -8.52 7.10
CA HIS A 116 3.69 -7.63 6.24
C HIS A 116 3.86 -7.97 4.75
N PHE A 117 4.87 -8.76 4.41
CA PHE A 117 5.15 -9.12 3.02
C PHE A 117 5.77 -10.52 2.94
N TYR A 118 5.27 -11.33 2.01
CA TYR A 118 5.79 -12.64 1.71
C TYR A 118 6.32 -12.68 0.28
N LYS A 119 7.56 -13.11 0.11
CA LYS A 119 8.17 -13.24 -1.20
C LYS A 119 8.65 -14.67 -1.42
N ARG A 120 8.31 -15.20 -2.58
CA ARG A 120 8.70 -16.55 -2.96
C ARG A 120 9.77 -16.54 -4.04
#